data_f60950946e7563affe1f5377ce6a9453
#
_entry.id   f60950946e7563affe1f5377ce6a9453
#
_cell.length_a   1.000
_cell.length_b   1.000
_cell.length_c   1.000
_cell.angle_alpha   90.00
_cell.angle_beta   90.00
_cell.angle_gamma   90.00
#
_symmetry.space_group_name_H-M   'P 1'
#
loop_
_entity.id
_entity.type
_entity.pdbx_description
1 polymer ?
#
loop_
_entity_poly.entity_id
_entity_poly.type
_entity_poly.pdbx_seq_one_letter_code
_entity_poly.pdbx_strand_id
1 'polypeptide(L)'
;TSAWMWNPGPADVYRVVDTLRYENVRGKIISKAAVTKNGYKGFDVLNRTRRGDLQRYQIYITPFEILFFKMSGNADYVKNGPEADRFFSSIRFKEYKNGNGTNPVKYSPSYGGFAIQLPHEPYIGNDGSWIYDAADKSNGIHYRVIRTDVHNFNFAGEDSFDLALMEESFKASEFIDSQLYRRFILHQGYPALEAAYRDKKGAQYLTRFIIQGAHYYSL
;
A
#
# COMPACT_ATOMS: atom_id res chain seq x y z
N THR A 1 -3.08 -0.67 -3.31
CA THR A 1 -2.20 -1.74 -3.82
C THR A 1 -2.80 -3.08 -3.44
N SER A 2 -3.24 -3.83 -4.40
CA SER A 2 -3.96 -5.07 -4.18
C SER A 2 -3.02 -6.27 -3.98
N ALA A 3 -3.52 -7.31 -3.31
CA ALA A 3 -2.79 -8.55 -2.99
C ALA A 3 -2.11 -9.25 -4.19
N TRP A 4 -2.49 -8.91 -5.44
CA TRP A 4 -1.86 -9.43 -6.66
C TRP A 4 -0.38 -9.03 -6.81
N MET A 5 0.09 -7.98 -6.14
CA MET A 5 1.51 -7.59 -6.15
C MET A 5 2.41 -8.53 -5.35
N TRP A 6 1.86 -9.42 -4.56
CA TRP A 6 2.62 -10.30 -3.68
C TRP A 6 3.44 -11.37 -4.40
N ASN A 7 3.01 -11.81 -5.59
CA ASN A 7 3.76 -12.73 -6.43
C ASN A 7 3.41 -12.56 -7.91
N PRO A 8 3.55 -11.36 -8.49
CA PRO A 8 3.23 -11.14 -9.89
C PRO A 8 4.26 -11.80 -10.77
N GLY A 9 3.81 -12.58 -11.74
CA GLY A 9 4.66 -12.96 -12.86
C GLY A 9 5.09 -11.72 -13.65
N PRO A 10 6.23 -11.75 -14.37
CA PRO A 10 6.69 -10.62 -15.17
C PRO A 10 5.62 -10.08 -16.14
N ALA A 11 4.82 -10.95 -16.74
CA ALA A 11 3.74 -10.57 -17.65
C ALA A 11 2.61 -9.79 -16.96
N ASP A 12 2.30 -10.13 -15.70
CA ASP A 12 1.25 -9.45 -14.93
C ASP A 12 1.67 -8.03 -14.56
N VAL A 13 2.92 -7.84 -14.20
CA VAL A 13 3.49 -6.52 -13.90
C VAL A 13 3.41 -5.61 -15.13
N TYR A 14 3.78 -6.10 -16.31
CA TYR A 14 3.71 -5.32 -17.55
C TYR A 14 2.26 -4.97 -17.90
N ARG A 15 1.33 -5.90 -17.76
CA ARG A 15 -0.10 -5.66 -18.02
C ARG A 15 -0.66 -4.58 -17.11
N VAL A 16 -0.32 -4.60 -15.83
CA VAL A 16 -0.77 -3.58 -14.89
C VAL A 16 -0.15 -2.22 -15.17
N VAL A 17 1.14 -2.18 -15.49
CA VAL A 17 1.80 -0.92 -15.90
C VAL A 17 1.13 -0.35 -17.15
N ASP A 18 0.77 -1.19 -18.12
CA ASP A 18 0.07 -0.73 -19.33
C ASP A 18 -1.35 -0.24 -19.02
N THR A 19 -2.08 -0.88 -18.11
CA THR A 19 -3.41 -0.43 -17.67
C THR A 19 -3.30 0.90 -16.91
N LEU A 20 -2.43 0.98 -15.92
CA LEU A 20 -2.19 2.21 -15.15
C LEU A 20 -1.70 3.35 -16.04
N ARG A 21 -0.86 3.04 -17.03
CA ARG A 21 -0.44 4.01 -18.04
C ARG A 21 -1.63 4.51 -18.86
N TYR A 22 -2.49 3.61 -19.35
CA TYR A 22 -3.68 3.97 -20.13
C TYR A 22 -4.61 4.89 -19.34
N GLU A 23 -4.81 4.62 -18.07
CA GLU A 23 -5.66 5.42 -17.19
C GLU A 23 -5.04 6.77 -16.80
N ASN A 24 -3.73 6.82 -16.56
CA ASN A 24 -3.06 7.99 -15.99
C ASN A 24 -2.30 8.84 -17.01
N VAL A 25 -1.91 8.29 -18.15
CA VAL A 25 -1.18 8.99 -19.22
C VAL A 25 -2.14 9.33 -20.35
N ARG A 26 -2.91 10.40 -20.17
CA ARG A 26 -3.88 10.85 -21.18
C ARG A 26 -3.17 11.58 -22.32
N GLY A 27 -3.45 11.19 -23.55
CA GLY A 27 -2.94 11.85 -24.76
C GLY A 27 -2.21 10.89 -25.70
N LYS A 28 -1.46 11.45 -26.67
CA LYS A 28 -0.70 10.66 -27.66
C LYS A 28 0.72 10.42 -27.15
N ILE A 29 1.12 9.17 -27.04
CA ILE A 29 2.52 8.81 -26.75
C ILE A 29 3.39 9.19 -27.94
N ILE A 30 4.43 9.99 -27.68
CA ILE A 30 5.44 10.41 -28.67
C ILE A 30 6.61 9.43 -28.66
N SER A 31 7.08 9.06 -27.46
CA SER A 31 8.16 8.09 -27.29
C SER A 31 7.99 7.28 -26.02
N LYS A 32 8.50 6.06 -26.03
CA LYS A 32 8.60 5.17 -24.88
C LYS A 32 9.95 4.46 -24.94
N ALA A 33 10.75 4.58 -23.92
CA ALA A 33 12.04 3.89 -23.79
C ALA A 33 12.09 3.11 -22.46
N ALA A 34 12.74 1.96 -22.47
CA ALA A 34 13.04 1.25 -21.25
C ALA A 34 14.15 1.97 -20.47
N VAL A 35 14.01 2.07 -19.16
CA VAL A 35 15.00 2.66 -18.25
C VAL A 35 15.24 1.75 -17.07
N THR A 36 16.43 1.85 -16.50
CA THR A 36 16.77 1.15 -15.26
C THR A 36 17.46 2.13 -14.32
N LYS A 37 17.04 2.15 -13.06
CA LYS A 37 17.66 3.00 -12.04
C LYS A 37 17.73 2.25 -10.71
N ASN A 38 18.90 2.21 -10.11
CA ASN A 38 19.16 1.46 -8.87
C ASN A 38 18.69 -0.01 -8.94
N GLY A 39 18.84 -0.66 -10.11
CA GLY A 39 18.39 -2.04 -10.36
C GLY A 39 16.89 -2.19 -10.67
N TYR A 40 16.07 -1.14 -10.50
CA TYR A 40 14.64 -1.19 -10.82
C TYR A 40 14.39 -0.84 -12.29
N LYS A 41 13.65 -1.72 -12.97
CA LYS A 41 13.24 -1.54 -14.36
C LYS A 41 12.06 -0.59 -14.43
N GLY A 42 11.97 0.13 -15.54
CA GLY A 42 10.90 1.08 -15.77
C GLY A 42 10.82 1.59 -17.20
N PHE A 43 10.06 2.66 -17.39
CA PHE A 43 9.86 3.30 -18.68
C PHE A 43 10.02 4.82 -18.56
N ASP A 44 10.67 5.43 -19.53
CA ASP A 44 10.62 6.87 -19.80
C ASP A 44 9.63 7.09 -20.93
N VAL A 45 8.56 7.83 -20.66
CA VAL A 45 7.44 8.03 -21.59
C VAL A 45 7.26 9.53 -21.81
N LEU A 46 7.29 9.95 -23.06
CA LEU A 46 6.90 11.29 -23.48
C LEU A 46 5.55 11.22 -24.17
N ASN A 47 4.59 12.01 -23.71
CA ASN A 47 3.30 12.13 -24.37
C ASN A 47 2.91 13.59 -24.64
N ARG A 48 1.97 13.78 -25.54
CA ARG A 48 1.34 15.07 -25.84
C ARG A 48 -0.13 15.00 -25.45
N THR A 49 -0.58 15.93 -24.63
CA THR A 49 -1.99 16.07 -24.27
C THR A 49 -2.84 16.52 -25.47
N ARG A 50 -4.15 16.46 -25.35
CA ARG A 50 -5.08 17.01 -26.35
C ARG A 50 -4.94 18.52 -26.53
N ARG A 51 -4.41 19.24 -25.52
CA ARG A 51 -4.16 20.70 -25.58
C ARG A 51 -2.81 21.04 -26.21
N GLY A 52 -1.98 20.04 -26.54
CA GLY A 52 -0.65 20.22 -27.11
C GLY A 52 0.49 20.21 -26.12
N ASP A 53 0.21 20.25 -24.81
CA ASP A 53 1.24 20.24 -23.77
C ASP A 53 2.02 18.93 -23.79
N LEU A 54 3.32 19.03 -23.52
CA LEU A 54 4.16 17.85 -23.33
C LEU A 54 4.15 17.40 -21.87
N GLN A 55 4.15 16.10 -21.71
CA GLN A 55 4.27 15.44 -20.41
C GLN A 55 5.31 14.33 -20.52
N ARG A 56 6.28 14.34 -19.62
CA ARG A 56 7.27 13.27 -19.49
C ARG A 56 7.05 12.53 -18.18
N TYR A 57 7.09 11.22 -18.26
CA TYR A 57 6.93 10.32 -17.12
C TYR A 57 8.14 9.42 -17.02
N GLN A 58 8.66 9.22 -15.83
CA GLN A 58 9.46 8.04 -15.53
C GLN A 58 8.64 7.15 -14.59
N ILE A 59 8.40 5.92 -15.04
CA ILE A 59 7.60 4.94 -14.33
C ILE A 59 8.56 3.82 -13.91
N TYR A 60 8.66 3.54 -12.63
CA TYR A 60 9.52 2.48 -12.10
C TYR A 60 8.72 1.43 -11.37
N ILE A 61 9.14 0.19 -11.53
CA ILE A 61 8.53 -0.98 -10.91
C ILE A 61 9.50 -1.46 -9.83
N THR A 62 9.12 -1.28 -8.58
CA THR A 62 9.82 -1.83 -7.43
C THR A 62 9.14 -3.14 -7.00
N PRO A 63 9.71 -3.95 -6.10
CA PRO A 63 9.02 -5.12 -5.59
C PRO A 63 7.69 -4.82 -4.91
N PHE A 64 7.47 -3.54 -4.56
CA PHE A 64 6.42 -3.12 -3.65
C PHE A 64 5.47 -2.09 -4.24
N GLU A 65 5.95 -1.27 -5.19
CA GLU A 65 5.23 -0.11 -5.69
C GLU A 65 5.51 0.10 -7.17
N ILE A 66 4.53 0.69 -7.84
CA ILE A 66 4.73 1.29 -9.15
C ILE A 66 4.74 2.80 -8.95
N LEU A 67 5.88 3.41 -9.22
CA LEU A 67 6.11 4.83 -8.98
C LEU A 67 6.04 5.60 -10.28
N PHE A 68 5.23 6.66 -10.30
CA PHE A 68 5.09 7.57 -11.43
C PHE A 68 5.69 8.94 -11.08
N PHE A 69 6.76 9.30 -11.74
CA PHE A 69 7.34 10.64 -11.67
C PHE A 69 6.94 11.40 -12.93
N LYS A 70 6.21 12.48 -12.77
CA LYS A 70 5.63 13.26 -13.87
C LYS A 70 6.16 14.68 -13.88
N MET A 71 6.53 15.16 -15.07
CA MET A 71 6.74 16.56 -15.37
C MET A 71 5.89 16.97 -16.55
N SER A 72 5.27 18.15 -16.50
CA SER A 72 4.42 18.67 -17.59
C SER A 72 4.66 20.16 -17.82
N GLY A 73 4.48 20.59 -19.05
CA GLY A 73 4.65 21.99 -19.46
C GLY A 73 4.42 22.23 -20.93
N ASN A 74 4.49 23.47 -21.36
CA ASN A 74 4.09 23.93 -22.69
C ASN A 74 5.22 23.91 -23.73
N ALA A 75 6.41 23.52 -23.39
CA ALA A 75 7.56 23.62 -24.27
C ALA A 75 8.45 22.38 -24.26
N ASP A 76 9.39 22.33 -25.19
CA ASP A 76 10.35 21.23 -25.32
C ASP A 76 11.26 21.05 -24.10
N TYR A 77 11.29 22.00 -23.17
CA TYR A 77 12.09 21.88 -21.95
C TYR A 77 11.70 20.65 -21.08
N VAL A 78 10.45 20.20 -21.18
CA VAL A 78 10.00 18.93 -20.54
C VAL A 78 10.72 17.73 -21.14
N LYS A 79 11.06 17.81 -22.43
CA LYS A 79 11.77 16.75 -23.15
C LYS A 79 13.28 16.78 -22.90
N ASN A 80 13.90 17.95 -23.04
CA ASN A 80 15.36 18.10 -23.11
C ASN A 80 15.87 19.28 -22.26
N GLY A 81 15.05 19.85 -21.37
CA GLY A 81 15.45 21.01 -20.56
C GLY A 81 16.26 20.63 -19.33
N PRO A 82 17.12 21.53 -18.81
CA PRO A 82 17.93 21.29 -17.63
C PRO A 82 17.08 21.03 -16.38
N GLU A 83 15.87 21.56 -16.30
CA GLU A 83 14.92 21.28 -15.21
C GLU A 83 14.45 19.82 -15.24
N ALA A 84 14.13 19.31 -16.44
CA ALA A 84 13.71 17.91 -16.61
C ALA A 84 14.86 16.96 -16.23
N ASP A 85 16.06 17.26 -16.68
CA ASP A 85 17.25 16.46 -16.35
C ASP A 85 17.53 16.50 -14.84
N ARG A 86 17.45 17.66 -14.21
CA ARG A 86 17.60 17.82 -12.76
C ARG A 86 16.53 17.03 -11.99
N PHE A 87 15.27 17.17 -12.40
CA PHE A 87 14.15 16.48 -11.74
C PHE A 87 14.32 14.95 -11.83
N PHE A 88 14.46 14.41 -13.02
CA PHE A 88 14.53 12.95 -13.20
C PHE A 88 15.87 12.34 -12.71
N SER A 89 16.98 13.08 -12.77
CA SER A 89 18.25 12.62 -12.21
C SER A 89 18.24 12.61 -10.68
N SER A 90 17.47 13.47 -10.03
CA SER A 90 17.37 13.55 -8.56
C SER A 90 16.61 12.40 -7.92
N ILE A 91 15.84 11.61 -8.70
CA ILE A 91 15.12 10.46 -8.18
C ILE A 91 16.10 9.52 -7.48
N ARG A 92 15.80 9.16 -6.24
CA ARG A 92 16.50 8.15 -5.45
C ARG A 92 15.50 7.16 -4.91
N PHE A 93 15.80 5.88 -5.00
CA PHE A 93 15.00 4.85 -4.41
C PHE A 93 15.53 4.53 -3.02
N LYS A 94 14.61 4.38 -2.08
CA LYS A 94 14.90 3.80 -0.79
C LYS A 94 15.36 2.36 -0.99
N GLU A 95 16.43 1.95 -0.32
CA GLU A 95 16.80 0.55 -0.30
C GLU A 95 15.74 -0.22 0.48
N TYR A 96 15.06 -1.11 -0.22
CA TYR A 96 14.15 -2.04 0.44
C TYR A 96 15.00 -3.16 1.02
N LYS A 97 15.18 -3.13 2.32
CA LYS A 97 15.81 -4.25 3.03
C LYS A 97 14.88 -5.44 2.91
N ASN A 98 15.22 -6.37 2.03
CA ASN A 98 14.61 -7.70 2.05
C ASN A 98 15.00 -8.33 3.39
N GLY A 99 14.10 -8.25 4.37
CA GLY A 99 14.23 -9.02 5.59
C GLY A 99 14.17 -10.51 5.19
N ASN A 100 15.32 -11.16 5.09
CA ASN A 100 15.36 -12.61 5.12
C ASN A 100 14.98 -13.02 6.54
N GLY A 101 13.73 -13.05 6.84
CA GLY A 101 12.96 -13.71 7.90
C GLY A 101 13.53 -13.99 9.30
N THR A 102 14.76 -13.65 9.60
CA THR A 102 15.41 -14.03 10.87
C THR A 102 15.37 -12.96 11.96
N ASN A 103 15.17 -11.68 11.59
CA ASN A 103 15.05 -10.59 12.58
C ASN A 103 13.89 -9.67 12.23
N PRO A 104 12.80 -9.68 13.03
CA PRO A 104 11.70 -8.75 12.86
C PRO A 104 12.17 -7.30 12.92
N VAL A 105 11.61 -6.46 12.05
CA VAL A 105 11.89 -5.02 12.01
C VAL A 105 10.83 -4.31 12.84
N LYS A 106 11.26 -3.46 13.79
CA LYS A 106 10.32 -2.57 14.47
C LYS A 106 9.93 -1.46 13.49
N TYR A 107 8.68 -1.45 13.11
CA TYR A 107 8.10 -0.44 12.22
C TYR A 107 7.25 0.55 13.01
N SER A 108 7.40 1.83 12.70
CA SER A 108 6.53 2.92 13.17
C SER A 108 6.30 3.86 12.00
N PRO A 109 5.04 4.12 11.61
CA PRO A 109 4.74 5.05 10.54
C PRO A 109 5.12 6.49 10.92
N SER A 110 5.50 7.30 9.91
CA SER A 110 5.89 8.70 10.12
C SER A 110 4.78 9.57 10.72
N TYR A 111 3.53 9.23 10.45
CA TYR A 111 2.37 9.89 11.04
C TYR A 111 2.03 9.39 12.47
N GLY A 112 2.85 8.49 13.02
CA GLY A 112 2.68 7.98 14.38
C GLY A 112 1.49 7.03 14.56
N GLY A 113 1.05 6.92 15.79
CA GLY A 113 -0.13 6.16 16.19
C GLY A 113 0.17 4.75 16.67
N PHE A 114 1.15 4.03 16.08
CA PHE A 114 1.50 2.69 16.53
C PHE A 114 2.98 2.34 16.25
N ALA A 115 3.44 1.27 16.89
CA ALA A 115 4.68 0.58 16.56
C ALA A 115 4.43 -0.92 16.59
N ILE A 116 4.97 -1.66 15.63
CA ILE A 116 4.78 -3.10 15.50
C ILE A 116 6.05 -3.79 15.01
N GLN A 117 6.21 -5.05 15.38
CA GLN A 117 7.25 -5.93 14.85
C GLN A 117 6.73 -6.63 13.60
N LEU A 118 7.41 -6.45 12.47
CA LEU A 118 7.05 -7.05 11.18
C LEU A 118 8.24 -7.82 10.61
N PRO A 119 8.03 -8.82 9.75
CA PRO A 119 9.12 -9.56 9.12
C PRO A 119 10.01 -8.67 8.23
N HIS A 120 9.47 -7.58 7.72
CA HIS A 120 10.16 -6.56 6.93
C HIS A 120 9.39 -5.24 6.96
N GLU A 121 9.92 -4.15 6.38
CA GLU A 121 9.17 -2.92 6.18
C GLU A 121 7.87 -3.21 5.40
N PRO A 122 6.70 -2.72 5.89
CA PRO A 122 5.42 -3.03 5.27
C PRO A 122 5.22 -2.28 3.96
N TYR A 123 4.37 -2.83 3.13
CA TYR A 123 3.72 -2.10 2.05
C TYR A 123 2.75 -1.11 2.63
N ILE A 124 2.71 0.07 2.05
CA ILE A 124 1.80 1.11 2.51
C ILE A 124 0.81 1.39 1.39
N GLY A 125 -0.46 1.12 1.66
CA GLY A 125 -1.59 1.47 0.82
C GLY A 125 -2.47 2.52 1.49
N ASN A 126 -3.27 3.22 0.70
CA ASN A 126 -4.32 4.09 1.18
C ASN A 126 -5.55 3.95 0.27
N ASP A 127 -6.66 3.53 0.86
CA ASP A 127 -7.97 3.45 0.21
C ASP A 127 -9.02 3.83 1.25
N GLY A 128 -9.10 5.13 1.57
CA GLY A 128 -9.89 5.63 2.68
C GLY A 128 -9.32 5.32 4.07
N SER A 129 -8.53 4.26 4.18
CA SER A 129 -7.78 3.87 5.38
C SER A 129 -6.33 3.60 5.03
N TRP A 130 -5.41 3.79 5.96
CA TRP A 130 -4.02 3.42 5.80
C TRP A 130 -3.87 1.91 6.01
N ILE A 131 -3.26 1.23 5.04
CA ILE A 131 -3.03 -0.22 5.07
C ILE A 131 -1.53 -0.46 5.07
N TYR A 132 -1.07 -1.27 6.01
CA TYR A 132 0.32 -1.68 6.16
C TYR A 132 0.40 -3.20 6.09
N ASP A 133 0.97 -3.72 5.02
CA ASP A 133 1.02 -5.15 4.73
C ASP A 133 2.46 -5.68 4.76
N ALA A 134 2.68 -6.82 5.41
CA ALA A 134 3.95 -7.54 5.38
C ALA A 134 3.69 -9.05 5.34
N ALA A 135 4.52 -9.82 4.63
CA ALA A 135 4.42 -11.26 4.59
C ALA A 135 5.75 -11.92 4.95
N ASP A 136 5.70 -12.90 5.81
CA ASP A 136 6.83 -13.76 6.07
C ASP A 136 6.78 -14.96 5.11
N LYS A 137 7.66 -14.93 4.11
CA LYS A 137 7.74 -16.00 3.11
C LYS A 137 8.26 -17.32 3.67
N SER A 138 8.92 -17.28 4.83
CA SER A 138 9.50 -18.49 5.43
C SER A 138 8.44 -19.39 6.08
N ASN A 139 7.37 -18.79 6.59
CA ASN A 139 6.30 -19.51 7.30
C ASN A 139 4.91 -19.28 6.69
N GLY A 140 4.79 -18.43 5.65
CA GLY A 140 3.54 -18.12 4.97
C GLY A 140 2.58 -17.23 5.77
N ILE A 141 3.04 -16.61 6.87
CA ILE A 141 2.21 -15.71 7.67
C ILE A 141 2.13 -14.34 7.00
N HIS A 142 0.93 -13.81 6.95
CA HIS A 142 0.60 -12.50 6.43
C HIS A 142 0.21 -11.57 7.59
N TYR A 143 0.84 -10.40 7.63
CA TYR A 143 0.61 -9.38 8.65
C TYR A 143 -0.06 -8.18 7.99
N ARG A 144 -1.15 -7.70 8.55
CA ARG A 144 -1.85 -6.51 8.07
C ARG A 144 -2.24 -5.62 9.23
N VAL A 145 -1.94 -4.33 9.11
CA VAL A 145 -2.48 -3.29 9.99
C VAL A 145 -3.30 -2.34 9.13
N ILE A 146 -4.53 -2.11 9.50
CA ILE A 146 -5.39 -1.09 8.90
C ILE A 146 -5.61 -0.01 9.95
N ARG A 147 -5.32 1.22 9.61
CA ARG A 147 -5.64 2.40 10.42
C ARG A 147 -6.69 3.24 9.71
N THR A 148 -7.79 3.45 10.37
CA THR A 148 -8.86 4.35 9.94
C THR A 148 -8.94 5.55 10.86
N ASP A 149 -8.91 6.76 10.28
CA ASP A 149 -9.03 8.00 11.03
C ASP A 149 -10.50 8.46 10.98
N VAL A 150 -11.16 8.55 12.14
CA VAL A 150 -12.55 8.94 12.25
C VAL A 150 -12.65 10.46 12.27
N HIS A 151 -13.07 11.05 11.15
CA HIS A 151 -13.15 12.50 11.02
C HIS A 151 -14.28 13.14 11.81
N ASN A 152 -15.29 12.39 12.18
CA ASN A 152 -16.50 12.87 12.86
C ASN A 152 -16.71 12.17 14.20
N PHE A 153 -15.73 12.31 15.08
CA PHE A 153 -15.64 11.63 16.37
C PHE A 153 -16.88 11.85 17.28
N ASN A 154 -17.61 12.95 17.10
CA ASN A 154 -18.84 13.23 17.85
C ASN A 154 -19.97 12.23 17.57
N PHE A 155 -19.87 11.43 16.51
CA PHE A 155 -20.80 10.37 16.16
C PHE A 155 -20.27 8.96 16.40
N ALA A 156 -19.10 8.84 17.03
CA ALA A 156 -18.60 7.54 17.50
C ALA A 156 -19.59 7.00 18.55
N GLY A 157 -19.95 5.75 18.39
CA GLY A 157 -20.81 5.02 19.32
C GLY A 157 -20.08 4.64 20.60
N GLU A 158 -20.65 3.68 21.33
CA GLU A 158 -19.91 3.02 22.42
C GLU A 158 -18.79 2.17 21.81
N ASP A 159 -17.63 2.12 22.48
CA ASP A 159 -16.46 1.38 22.03
C ASP A 159 -16.76 -0.09 21.68
N SER A 160 -17.61 -0.74 22.48
CA SER A 160 -18.02 -2.12 22.23
C SER A 160 -18.85 -2.29 20.95
N PHE A 161 -19.67 -1.29 20.60
CA PHE A 161 -20.45 -1.27 19.36
C PHE A 161 -19.53 -1.06 18.16
N ASP A 162 -18.63 -0.09 18.23
CA ASP A 162 -17.71 0.22 17.12
C ASP A 162 -16.74 -0.95 16.88
N LEU A 163 -16.25 -1.58 17.93
CA LEU A 163 -15.42 -2.80 17.82
C LEU A 163 -16.18 -3.95 17.15
N ALA A 164 -17.46 -4.14 17.51
CA ALA A 164 -18.29 -5.16 16.86
C ALA A 164 -18.54 -4.84 15.38
N LEU A 165 -18.72 -3.56 15.03
CA LEU A 165 -18.90 -3.14 13.64
C LEU A 165 -17.64 -3.36 12.79
N MET A 166 -16.45 -3.08 13.36
CA MET A 166 -15.17 -3.38 12.71
C MET A 166 -15.02 -4.89 12.47
N GLU A 167 -15.39 -5.72 13.45
CA GLU A 167 -15.40 -7.18 13.34
C GLU A 167 -16.33 -7.67 12.23
N GLU A 168 -17.55 -7.17 12.17
CA GLU A 168 -18.51 -7.54 11.12
C GLU A 168 -18.00 -7.17 9.72
N SER A 169 -17.41 -6.00 9.58
CA SER A 169 -16.78 -5.57 8.32
C SER A 169 -15.65 -6.51 7.90
N PHE A 170 -14.80 -6.93 8.84
CA PHE A 170 -13.74 -7.89 8.60
C PHE A 170 -14.31 -9.26 8.17
N LYS A 171 -15.29 -9.80 8.91
CA LYS A 171 -15.91 -11.09 8.60
C LYS A 171 -16.53 -11.11 7.21
N ALA A 172 -17.15 -10.01 6.80
CA ALA A 172 -17.73 -9.87 5.47
C ALA A 172 -16.66 -9.80 4.37
N SER A 173 -15.55 -9.08 4.59
CA SER A 173 -14.49 -8.90 3.60
C SER A 173 -13.64 -10.15 3.36
N GLU A 174 -13.40 -10.94 4.40
CA GLU A 174 -12.54 -12.13 4.35
C GLU A 174 -13.34 -13.44 4.17
N PHE A 175 -14.66 -13.36 3.98
CA PHE A 175 -15.53 -14.54 3.78
C PHE A 175 -15.39 -15.58 4.89
N ILE A 176 -15.36 -15.12 6.13
CA ILE A 176 -15.19 -15.97 7.32
C ILE A 176 -16.29 -17.03 7.40
N ASP A 177 -15.90 -18.28 7.66
CA ASP A 177 -16.79 -19.41 7.84
C ASP A 177 -17.09 -19.70 9.31
N SER A 178 -16.07 -19.67 10.15
CA SER A 178 -16.21 -20.00 11.57
C SER A 178 -15.37 -19.12 12.47
N GLN A 179 -15.90 -18.82 13.65
CA GLN A 179 -15.23 -18.12 14.73
C GLN A 179 -14.69 -19.13 15.72
N LEU A 180 -13.38 -19.08 16.00
CA LEU A 180 -12.71 -19.99 16.92
C LEU A 180 -12.77 -19.47 18.35
N TYR A 181 -12.52 -18.17 18.55
CA TYR A 181 -12.77 -17.49 19.81
C TYR A 181 -12.98 -15.98 19.58
N ARG A 182 -13.50 -15.31 20.62
CA ARG A 182 -13.76 -13.87 20.64
C ARG A 182 -13.75 -13.36 22.08
N ARG A 183 -13.07 -12.24 22.32
CA ARG A 183 -13.07 -11.60 23.65
C ARG A 183 -12.81 -10.10 23.56
N PHE A 184 -13.48 -9.34 24.39
CA PHE A 184 -13.14 -7.94 24.66
C PHE A 184 -11.97 -7.90 25.64
N ILE A 185 -11.01 -7.02 25.37
CA ILE A 185 -9.80 -6.82 26.19
C ILE A 185 -9.46 -5.34 26.29
N LEU A 186 -8.54 -5.00 27.17
CA LEU A 186 -7.81 -3.75 27.11
C LEU A 186 -6.42 -4.00 26.54
N HIS A 187 -6.10 -3.34 25.43
CA HIS A 187 -4.76 -3.39 24.83
C HIS A 187 -4.02 -2.10 25.17
N GLN A 188 -3.04 -2.14 26.06
CA GLN A 188 -2.31 -0.95 26.54
C GLN A 188 -3.24 0.15 27.08
N GLY A 189 -4.35 -0.24 27.73
CA GLY A 189 -5.34 0.69 28.27
C GLY A 189 -6.43 1.13 27.28
N TYR A 190 -6.35 0.74 26.02
CA TYR A 190 -7.37 1.04 25.01
C TYR A 190 -8.37 -0.11 24.83
N PRO A 191 -9.65 0.19 24.60
CA PRO A 191 -10.66 -0.80 24.28
C PRO A 191 -10.26 -1.60 23.04
N ALA A 192 -10.37 -2.92 23.13
CA ALA A 192 -10.02 -3.80 22.03
C ALA A 192 -10.87 -5.07 22.00
N LEU A 193 -11.00 -5.64 20.81
CA LEU A 193 -11.62 -6.92 20.56
C LEU A 193 -10.59 -7.83 19.91
N GLU A 194 -10.30 -8.95 20.53
CA GLU A 194 -9.43 -9.99 19.98
C GLU A 194 -10.26 -11.20 19.57
N ALA A 195 -10.02 -11.72 18.36
CA ALA A 195 -10.74 -12.87 17.86
C ALA A 195 -9.89 -13.70 16.90
N ALA A 196 -10.22 -14.97 16.80
CA ALA A 196 -9.65 -15.86 15.78
C ALA A 196 -10.75 -16.48 14.93
N TYR A 197 -10.45 -16.63 13.65
CA TYR A 197 -11.39 -17.11 12.65
C TYR A 197 -10.76 -18.11 11.72
N ARG A 198 -11.63 -18.80 10.96
CA ARG A 198 -11.25 -19.63 9.83
C ARG A 198 -12.14 -19.30 8.64
N ASP A 199 -11.56 -19.21 7.45
CA ASP A 199 -12.31 -19.07 6.21
C ASP A 199 -12.72 -20.43 5.63
N LYS A 200 -13.52 -20.42 4.56
CA LYS A 200 -13.97 -21.63 3.85
C LYS A 200 -12.84 -22.45 3.22
N LYS A 201 -11.66 -21.87 3.05
CA LYS A 201 -10.47 -22.52 2.50
C LYS A 201 -9.57 -23.11 3.58
N GLY A 202 -9.90 -22.89 4.85
CA GLY A 202 -9.15 -23.37 6.01
C GLY A 202 -8.05 -22.41 6.49
N ALA A 203 -7.88 -21.25 5.88
CA ALA A 203 -6.95 -20.25 6.36
C ALA A 203 -7.41 -19.71 7.72
N GLN A 204 -6.46 -19.50 8.62
CA GLN A 204 -6.73 -19.00 9.97
C GLN A 204 -6.31 -17.53 10.08
N TYR A 205 -7.14 -16.78 10.79
CA TYR A 205 -6.94 -15.37 11.06
C TYR A 205 -6.90 -15.16 12.58
N LEU A 206 -5.89 -14.46 13.06
CA LEU A 206 -5.85 -13.88 14.39
C LEU A 206 -5.98 -12.37 14.23
N THR A 207 -7.04 -11.79 14.80
CA THR A 207 -7.35 -10.38 14.63
C THR A 207 -7.38 -9.65 15.95
N ARG A 208 -7.04 -8.37 15.93
CA ARG A 208 -7.24 -7.46 17.03
C ARG A 208 -7.72 -6.12 16.52
N PHE A 209 -8.90 -5.70 16.93
CA PHE A 209 -9.48 -4.39 16.68
C PHE A 209 -9.24 -3.52 17.90
N ILE A 210 -8.78 -2.28 17.71
CA ILE A 210 -8.40 -1.39 18.81
C ILE A 210 -8.94 0.01 18.52
N ILE A 211 -9.50 0.67 19.55
CA ILE A 211 -9.95 2.05 19.47
C ILE A 211 -9.00 2.92 20.31
N GLN A 212 -8.35 3.88 19.66
CA GLN A 212 -7.50 4.88 20.31
C GLN A 212 -7.99 6.28 19.95
N GLY A 213 -8.96 6.79 20.67
CA GLY A 213 -9.61 8.05 20.35
C GLY A 213 -10.20 8.02 18.95
N ALA A 214 -9.79 8.96 18.09
CA ALA A 214 -10.24 9.04 16.70
C ALA A 214 -9.54 8.07 15.74
N HIS A 215 -8.72 7.17 16.23
CA HIS A 215 -7.97 6.21 15.41
C HIS A 215 -8.42 4.78 15.70
N TYR A 216 -8.92 4.11 14.67
CA TYR A 216 -9.37 2.72 14.73
C TYR A 216 -8.34 1.86 14.02
N TYR A 217 -7.88 0.79 14.69
CA TYR A 217 -6.87 -0.13 14.16
C TYR A 217 -7.46 -1.52 14.03
N SER A 218 -7.22 -2.16 12.88
CA SER A 218 -7.43 -3.59 12.67
C SER A 218 -6.09 -4.26 12.35
N LEU A 219 -5.74 -5.28 13.14
CA LEU A 219 -4.51 -6.06 12.99
C LEU A 219 -4.86 -7.49 12.63
#